data_08f880306b8fa7a39d2197dc1975913d
#
_entry.id   08f880306b8fa7a39d2197dc1975913d
#
_cell.length_a   1.000
_cell.length_b   1.000
_cell.length_c   1.000
_cell.angle_alpha   90.00
_cell.angle_beta   90.00
_cell.angle_gamma   90.00
#
_symmetry.space_group_name_H-M   'P 1'
#
loop_
_entity.id
_entity.type
_entity.pdbx_description
1 polymer ?
#
loop_
_entity_poly.entity_id
_entity_poly.type
_entity_poly.pdbx_seq_one_letter_code
_entity_poly.pdbx_strand_id
1 'polypeptide(L)'
;MFLDTSFCIDLMREQHRGADGPATRKLRELGDTPLLASIFVLCELQAGARLSSNPRRELRKVALFGESVSVVFPDQALAVAHGEAEAHLRKRGTPIPTMDLLIGVTAKLHGLPLLADDPTHFALIPGLVLESYR
;
A
#
# COMPACT_ATOMS: atom_id res chain seq x y z
N MET A 1 5.54 7.61 5.75
CA MET A 1 4.17 7.19 5.39
C MET A 1 4.24 6.02 4.42
N PHE A 2 3.72 4.88 4.82
CA PHE A 2 3.55 3.74 3.91
C PHE A 2 2.29 3.93 3.07
N LEU A 3 2.38 3.52 1.81
CA LEU A 3 1.28 3.66 0.85
C LEU A 3 0.69 2.29 0.53
N ASP A 4 -0.63 2.17 0.63
CA ASP A 4 -1.32 0.99 0.12
C ASP A 4 -1.51 1.10 -1.40
N THR A 5 -1.74 -0.05 -2.02
CA THR A 5 -1.95 -0.15 -3.47
C THR A 5 -3.08 0.74 -3.97
N SER A 6 -4.18 0.83 -3.23
CA SER A 6 -5.32 1.66 -3.61
C SER A 6 -4.95 3.14 -3.76
N PHE A 7 -4.19 3.68 -2.81
CA PHE A 7 -3.71 5.06 -2.89
C PHE A 7 -2.82 5.26 -4.12
N CYS A 8 -1.90 4.34 -4.36
CA CYS A 8 -0.98 4.42 -5.50
C CYS A 8 -1.75 4.44 -6.82
N ILE A 9 -2.74 3.56 -6.96
CA ILE A 9 -3.57 3.48 -8.17
C ILE A 9 -4.36 4.77 -8.37
N ASP A 10 -5.00 5.26 -7.32
CA ASP A 10 -5.80 6.49 -7.41
C ASP A 10 -4.93 7.69 -7.75
N LEU A 11 -3.76 7.81 -7.12
CA LEU A 11 -2.83 8.90 -7.39
C LEU A 11 -2.38 8.87 -8.87
N MET A 12 -1.97 7.72 -9.38
CA MET A 12 -1.54 7.58 -10.78
C MET A 12 -2.69 7.90 -11.73
N ARG A 13 -3.91 7.49 -11.40
CA ARG A 13 -5.10 7.77 -12.22
C ARG A 13 -5.41 9.27 -12.24
N GLU A 14 -5.37 9.92 -11.09
CA GLU A 14 -5.60 11.37 -10.99
C GLU A 14 -4.54 12.15 -11.75
N GLN A 15 -3.26 11.80 -11.59
CA GLN A 15 -2.16 12.44 -12.30
C GLN A 15 -2.28 12.29 -13.81
N HIS A 16 -2.67 11.13 -14.29
CA HIS A 16 -2.86 10.88 -15.73
C HIS A 16 -3.98 11.73 -16.32
N ARG A 17 -5.03 11.98 -15.55
CA ARG A 17 -6.18 12.79 -15.97
C ARG A 17 -5.97 14.29 -15.73
N GLY A 18 -4.91 14.69 -15.06
CA GLY A 18 -4.73 16.07 -14.60
C GLY A 18 -5.78 16.47 -13.58
N ALA A 19 -6.33 15.51 -12.82
CA ALA A 19 -7.39 15.76 -11.86
C ALA A 19 -6.83 16.10 -10.47
N ASP A 20 -7.54 16.96 -9.74
CA ASP A 20 -7.22 17.29 -8.35
C ASP A 20 -8.15 16.50 -7.40
N GLY A 21 -7.96 15.19 -7.39
CA GLY A 21 -8.75 14.28 -6.58
C GLY A 21 -8.22 14.09 -5.15
N PRO A 22 -8.86 13.20 -4.39
CA PRO A 22 -8.49 12.96 -2.99
C PRO A 22 -7.03 12.52 -2.79
N ALA A 23 -6.52 11.66 -3.67
CA ALA A 23 -5.14 11.18 -3.56
C ALA A 23 -4.14 12.31 -3.82
N THR A 24 -4.37 13.13 -4.83
CA THR A 24 -3.53 14.29 -5.14
C THR A 24 -3.52 15.30 -4.00
N ARG A 25 -4.70 15.58 -3.44
CA ARG A 25 -4.80 16.49 -2.29
C ARG A 25 -4.05 15.95 -1.07
N LYS A 26 -4.18 14.64 -0.81
CA LYS A 26 -3.46 14.00 0.29
C LYS A 26 -1.95 14.05 0.08
N LEU A 27 -1.47 13.81 -1.13
CA LEU A 27 -0.05 13.93 -1.46
C LEU A 27 0.47 15.36 -1.15
N ARG A 28 -0.31 16.36 -1.49
CA ARG A 28 0.03 17.77 -1.21
C ARG A 28 0.10 18.02 0.29
N GLU A 29 -0.84 17.47 1.06
CA GLU A 29 -0.84 17.60 2.53
C GLU A 29 0.38 16.93 3.16
N LEU A 30 0.85 15.81 2.61
CA LEU A 30 2.02 15.11 3.11
C LEU A 30 3.32 15.91 2.92
N GLY A 31 3.35 16.80 1.92
CA GLY A 31 4.51 17.67 1.67
C GLY A 31 5.79 16.87 1.50
N ASP A 32 6.79 17.14 2.35
CA ASP A 32 8.10 16.49 2.30
C ASP A 32 8.16 15.16 3.08
N THR A 33 7.03 14.66 3.56
CA THR A 33 6.99 13.36 4.26
C THR A 33 7.50 12.26 3.34
N PRO A 34 8.50 11.45 3.76
CA PRO A 34 8.98 10.36 2.93
C PRO A 34 7.87 9.35 2.62
N LEU A 35 7.76 8.97 1.35
CA LEU A 35 6.79 7.99 0.88
C LEU A 35 7.47 6.63 0.73
N LEU A 36 6.88 5.61 1.35
CA LEU A 36 7.39 4.26 1.37
C LEU A 36 6.34 3.31 0.81
N ALA A 37 6.78 2.31 0.09
CA ALA A 37 5.92 1.22 -0.35
C ALA A 37 6.63 -0.11 -0.09
N SER A 38 5.90 -1.08 0.43
CA SER A 38 6.43 -2.44 0.52
C SER A 38 6.60 -3.03 -0.88
N ILE A 39 7.51 -4.00 -1.01
CA ILE A 39 7.64 -4.75 -2.27
C ILE A 39 6.33 -5.40 -2.68
N PHE A 40 5.46 -5.73 -1.72
CA PHE A 40 4.15 -6.35 -1.99
C PHE A 40 3.22 -5.41 -2.73
N VAL A 41 3.25 -4.11 -2.41
CA VAL A 41 2.51 -3.09 -3.17
C VAL A 41 3.01 -3.06 -4.62
N LEU A 42 4.33 -3.11 -4.82
CA LEU A 42 4.87 -3.13 -6.17
C LEU A 42 4.47 -4.40 -6.93
N CYS A 43 4.38 -5.54 -6.25
CA CYS A 43 3.87 -6.78 -6.85
C CYS A 43 2.44 -6.58 -7.38
N GLU A 44 1.58 -5.95 -6.60
CA GLU A 44 0.21 -5.67 -7.03
C GLU A 44 0.14 -4.68 -8.18
N LEU A 45 0.94 -3.62 -8.13
CA LEU A 45 1.01 -2.63 -9.20
C LEU A 45 1.50 -3.24 -10.52
N GLN A 46 2.52 -4.09 -10.46
CA GLN A 46 3.04 -4.80 -11.62
C GLN A 46 2.00 -5.75 -12.22
N ALA A 47 1.34 -6.53 -11.37
CA ALA A 47 0.31 -7.45 -11.83
C ALA A 47 -0.87 -6.71 -12.46
N GLY A 48 -1.35 -5.66 -11.80
CA GLY A 48 -2.46 -4.84 -12.31
C GLY A 48 -2.14 -4.19 -13.65
N ALA A 49 -0.93 -3.66 -13.81
CA ALA A 49 -0.49 -3.05 -15.06
C ALA A 49 -0.47 -4.07 -16.22
N ARG A 50 0.05 -5.26 -15.97
CA ARG A 50 0.15 -6.32 -16.99
C ARG A 50 -1.21 -6.90 -17.38
N LEU A 51 -2.17 -6.87 -16.46
CA LEU A 51 -3.54 -7.35 -16.71
C LEU A 51 -4.45 -6.27 -17.29
N SER A 52 -3.97 -5.03 -17.42
CA SER A 52 -4.75 -3.91 -17.97
C SER A 52 -4.94 -4.03 -19.47
N SER A 53 -5.85 -3.21 -20.02
CA SER A 53 -6.09 -3.15 -21.46
C SER A 53 -4.91 -2.51 -22.23
N ASN A 54 -4.04 -1.77 -21.56
CA ASN A 54 -2.84 -1.18 -22.16
C ASN A 54 -1.63 -1.36 -21.22
N PRO A 55 -1.03 -2.57 -21.18
CA PRO A 55 0.06 -2.86 -20.27
C PRO A 55 1.27 -1.94 -20.42
N ARG A 56 1.62 -1.59 -21.65
CA ARG A 56 2.77 -0.73 -21.95
C ARG A 56 2.62 0.64 -21.27
N ARG A 57 1.44 1.24 -21.38
CA ARG A 57 1.16 2.54 -20.74
C ARG A 57 1.16 2.43 -19.22
N GLU A 58 0.49 1.41 -18.70
CA GLU A 58 0.38 1.23 -17.25
C GLU A 58 1.73 0.92 -16.61
N LEU A 59 2.57 0.13 -17.25
CA LEU A 59 3.93 -0.15 -16.75
C LEU A 59 4.79 1.11 -16.72
N ARG A 60 4.64 2.01 -17.69
CA ARG A 60 5.34 3.32 -17.65
C ARG A 60 4.90 4.17 -16.47
N LYS A 61 3.60 4.18 -16.17
CA LYS A 61 3.08 4.89 -15.00
C LYS A 61 3.67 4.33 -13.69
N VAL A 62 3.72 3.00 -13.58
CA VAL A 62 4.29 2.33 -12.41
C VAL A 62 5.78 2.68 -12.26
N ALA A 63 6.54 2.69 -13.35
CA ALA A 63 7.95 3.05 -13.33
C ALA A 63 8.17 4.49 -12.85
N LEU A 64 7.38 5.44 -13.35
CA LEU A 64 7.45 6.84 -12.93
C LEU A 64 7.08 7.01 -11.46
N PHE A 65 6.02 6.36 -11.03
CA PHE A 65 5.62 6.38 -9.63
C PHE A 65 6.73 5.85 -8.72
N GLY A 66 7.39 4.78 -9.12
CA GLY A 66 8.49 4.17 -8.37
C GLY A 66 9.68 5.10 -8.12
N GLU A 67 9.87 6.13 -8.96
CA GLU A 67 10.96 7.09 -8.78
C GLU A 67 10.76 8.01 -7.56
N SER A 68 9.52 8.20 -7.12
CA SER A 68 9.18 9.09 -6.00
C SER A 68 8.94 8.35 -4.69
N VAL A 69 9.10 7.03 -4.66
CA VAL A 69 8.77 6.17 -3.52
C VAL A 69 9.96 5.30 -3.17
N SER A 70 10.28 5.19 -1.88
CA SER A 70 11.29 4.24 -1.41
C SER A 70 10.65 2.87 -1.20
N VAL A 71 11.24 1.85 -1.80
CA VAL A 71 10.74 0.47 -1.69
C VAL A 71 11.34 -0.21 -0.47
N VAL A 72 10.48 -0.83 0.32
CA VAL A 72 10.89 -1.58 1.51
C VAL A 72 10.79 -3.07 1.22
N PHE A 73 11.90 -3.78 1.41
CA PHE A 73 12.00 -5.21 1.17
C PHE A 73 11.82 -5.98 2.48
N PRO A 74 11.22 -7.18 2.41
CA PRO A 74 11.02 -8.00 3.59
C PRO A 74 12.34 -8.60 4.08
N ASP A 75 12.37 -8.87 5.39
CA ASP A 75 13.42 -9.66 6.01
C ASP A 75 12.79 -10.74 6.90
N GLN A 76 13.61 -11.40 7.70
CA GLN A 76 13.15 -12.49 8.56
C GLN A 76 12.15 -12.02 9.63
N ALA A 77 12.25 -10.76 10.08
CA ALA A 77 11.31 -10.20 11.05
C ALA A 77 9.89 -10.15 10.49
N LEU A 78 9.74 -9.94 9.19
CA LEU A 78 8.42 -9.98 8.54
C LEU A 78 7.76 -11.35 8.71
N ALA A 79 8.53 -12.43 8.55
CA ALA A 79 7.98 -13.79 8.67
C ALA A 79 7.37 -14.03 10.07
N VAL A 80 8.06 -13.57 11.11
CA VAL A 80 7.58 -13.70 12.49
C VAL A 80 6.31 -12.84 12.69
N ALA A 81 6.36 -11.58 12.30
CA ALA A 81 5.24 -10.67 12.48
C ALA A 81 4.01 -11.10 11.67
N HIS A 82 4.21 -11.57 10.44
CA HIS A 82 3.14 -12.12 9.61
C HIS A 82 2.50 -13.34 10.28
N GLY A 83 3.31 -14.28 10.75
CA GLY A 83 2.81 -15.49 11.41
C GLY A 83 1.98 -15.18 12.66
N GLU A 84 2.43 -14.24 13.46
CA GLU A 84 1.69 -13.79 14.65
C GLU A 84 0.35 -13.17 14.28
N ALA A 85 0.33 -12.26 13.30
CA ALA A 85 -0.88 -11.59 12.85
C ALA A 85 -1.86 -12.56 12.19
N GLU A 86 -1.37 -13.44 11.31
CA GLU A 86 -2.19 -14.46 10.64
C GLU A 86 -2.86 -15.38 11.66
N ALA A 87 -2.09 -15.88 12.63
CA ALA A 87 -2.63 -16.74 13.68
C ALA A 87 -3.69 -16.03 14.51
N HIS A 88 -3.44 -14.78 14.89
CA HIS A 88 -4.39 -13.95 15.64
C HIS A 88 -5.71 -13.81 14.89
N LEU A 89 -5.65 -13.44 13.60
CA LEU A 89 -6.84 -13.21 12.80
C LEU A 89 -7.64 -14.50 12.55
N ARG A 90 -6.96 -15.60 12.26
CA ARG A 90 -7.63 -16.90 12.07
C ARG A 90 -8.31 -17.40 13.34
N LYS A 91 -7.66 -17.25 14.48
CA LYS A 91 -8.24 -17.65 15.78
C LYS A 91 -9.48 -16.84 16.13
N ARG A 92 -9.55 -15.61 15.66
CA ARG A 92 -10.73 -14.75 15.85
C ARG A 92 -11.81 -14.95 14.78
N GLY A 93 -11.55 -15.79 13.77
CA GLY A 93 -12.49 -15.99 12.67
C GLY A 93 -12.58 -14.79 11.70
N THR A 94 -11.55 -13.94 11.67
CA THR A 94 -11.52 -12.74 10.84
C THR A 94 -10.29 -12.72 9.92
N PRO A 95 -10.07 -13.76 9.07
CA PRO A 95 -8.94 -13.76 8.14
C PRO A 95 -9.11 -12.64 7.09
N ILE A 96 -7.97 -12.12 6.65
CA ILE A 96 -7.92 -11.11 5.58
C ILE A 96 -7.05 -11.63 4.43
N PRO A 97 -7.17 -11.03 3.23
CA PRO A 97 -6.32 -11.42 2.11
C PRO A 97 -4.84 -11.35 2.46
N THR A 98 -4.07 -12.33 1.99
CA THR A 98 -2.64 -12.45 2.32
C THR A 98 -1.84 -11.21 1.94
N MET A 99 -2.09 -10.64 0.75
CA MET A 99 -1.35 -9.45 0.32
C MET A 99 -1.65 -8.25 1.23
N ASP A 100 -2.90 -8.04 1.62
CA ASP A 100 -3.25 -6.98 2.57
C ASP A 100 -2.53 -7.16 3.90
N LEU A 101 -2.48 -8.41 4.38
CA LEU A 101 -1.78 -8.70 5.62
C LEU A 101 -0.28 -8.41 5.52
N LEU A 102 0.36 -8.81 4.43
CA LEU A 102 1.79 -8.55 4.20
C LEU A 102 2.08 -7.04 4.09
N ILE A 103 1.23 -6.31 3.40
CA ILE A 103 1.36 -4.85 3.28
C ILE A 103 1.21 -4.18 4.64
N GLY A 104 0.17 -4.53 5.38
CA GLY A 104 -0.09 -3.94 6.70
C GLY A 104 0.97 -4.26 7.73
N VAL A 105 1.41 -5.52 7.78
CA VAL A 105 2.46 -5.96 8.71
C VAL A 105 3.79 -5.28 8.42
N THR A 106 4.11 -5.02 7.16
CA THR A 106 5.32 -4.27 6.80
C THR A 106 5.30 -2.86 7.41
N ALA A 107 4.20 -2.14 7.27
CA ALA A 107 4.06 -0.81 7.87
C ALA A 107 4.16 -0.86 9.39
N LYS A 108 3.48 -1.83 10.00
CA LYS A 108 3.51 -2.04 11.45
C LYS A 108 4.93 -2.27 11.96
N LEU A 109 5.71 -3.12 11.30
CA LEU A 109 7.09 -3.40 11.68
C LEU A 109 7.97 -2.15 11.69
N HIS A 110 7.70 -1.21 10.79
CA HIS A 110 8.46 0.04 10.71
C HIS A 110 7.91 1.12 11.63
N GLY A 111 6.83 0.84 12.37
CA GLY A 111 6.23 1.81 13.29
C GLY A 111 5.66 3.04 12.58
N LEU A 112 5.28 2.92 11.31
CA LEU A 112 4.78 4.02 10.50
C LEU A 112 3.33 3.75 10.07
N PRO A 113 2.53 4.81 9.89
CA PRO A 113 1.15 4.64 9.42
C PRO A 113 1.09 4.17 7.98
N LEU A 114 0.00 3.47 7.67
CA LEU A 114 -0.36 3.04 6.32
C LEU A 114 -1.50 3.91 5.81
N LEU A 115 -1.31 4.50 4.64
CA LEU A 115 -2.30 5.31 3.95
C LEU A 115 -3.11 4.41 3.01
N ALA A 116 -4.41 4.24 3.28
CA ALA A 116 -5.28 3.35 2.54
C ALA A 116 -6.67 3.97 2.33
N ASP A 117 -7.37 3.52 1.30
CA ASP A 117 -8.74 3.95 1.02
C ASP A 117 -9.74 3.22 1.91
N ASP A 118 -9.73 1.90 1.85
CA ASP A 118 -10.64 1.05 2.61
C ASP A 118 -9.92 0.43 3.80
N PRO A 119 -10.22 0.87 5.03
CA PRO A 119 -9.56 0.34 6.22
C PRO A 119 -10.09 -1.03 6.66
N THR A 120 -11.11 -1.59 6.01
CA THR A 120 -11.84 -2.76 6.50
C THR A 120 -10.93 -3.93 6.88
N HIS A 121 -10.01 -4.32 5.99
CA HIS A 121 -9.07 -5.40 6.28
C HIS A 121 -7.95 -4.95 7.21
N PHE A 122 -7.34 -3.81 6.92
CA PHE A 122 -6.20 -3.30 7.66
C PHE A 122 -6.55 -2.97 9.11
N ALA A 123 -7.78 -2.54 9.38
CA ALA A 123 -8.24 -2.22 10.74
C ALA A 123 -8.23 -3.44 11.66
N LEU A 124 -8.25 -4.65 11.10
CA LEU A 124 -8.21 -5.89 11.87
C LEU A 124 -6.81 -6.26 12.35
N ILE A 125 -5.78 -5.65 11.78
CA ILE A 125 -4.38 -5.94 12.14
C ILE A 125 -4.03 -5.22 13.45
N PRO A 126 -3.71 -5.96 14.53
CA PRO A 126 -3.39 -5.34 15.81
C PRO A 126 -2.17 -4.44 15.72
N GLY A 127 -2.26 -3.22 16.25
CA GLY A 127 -1.14 -2.28 16.35
C GLY A 127 -0.80 -1.53 15.08
N LEU A 128 -1.50 -1.76 13.98
CA LEU A 128 -1.31 -0.99 12.76
C LEU A 128 -2.00 0.37 12.87
N VAL A 129 -1.28 1.43 12.56
CA VAL A 129 -1.84 2.80 12.48
C VAL A 129 -2.28 3.06 11.05
N LEU A 130 -3.53 3.47 10.89
CA LEU A 130 -4.11 3.75 9.57
C LEU A 130 -4.40 5.23 9.39
N GLU A 131 -4.20 5.71 8.18
CA GLU A 131 -4.70 7.00 7.72
C GLU A 131 -5.56 6.81 6.47
N SER A 132 -6.59 7.63 6.34
CA SER A 132 -7.42 7.69 5.15
C SER A 132 -7.08 8.93 4.34
N TYR A 133 -7.31 8.87 3.03
CA TYR A 133 -7.17 10.03 2.15
C TYR A 133 -8.51 10.49 1.56
N ARG A 134 -9.58 9.80 1.93
CA ARG A 134 -10.96 10.15 1.51
C ARG A 134 -11.80 10.71 2.64
#